data_c800d27c3aba2cd4669f039ad0510650
#
_entry.id   c800d27c3aba2cd4669f039ad0510650
#
_cell.length_a   1.000
_cell.length_b   1.000
_cell.length_c   1.000
_cell.angle_alpha   90.00
_cell.angle_beta   90.00
_cell.angle_gamma   90.00
#
_symmetry.space_group_name_H-M   'P 1'
#
loop_
_entity.id
_entity.type
_entity.pdbx_description
1 polymer ?
#
loop_
_entity_poly.entity_id
_entity_poly.type
_entity_poly.pdbx_seq_one_letter_code
_entity_poly.pdbx_strand_id
1 'polypeptide(L)'
;TKVAIGPVTETGFFYDFDSSVTFTRDHFPKIIKEMRRIIKANLPIVREVVSKAEIKAEIADLGEPYKLEILDSIPDGEIITRYFIGSPDSGKQIKSDVAVEPSLLSPIVIPPQSTWWDLCAGPHVNSTGEIDPNSFALESLAGAYWRGDETKPMLQRIYGTAWETPEQLAAYLTQKEEALKRDHRKLGQELKLFSIQEDAGGG
;
A
#
# COMPACT_ATOMS: atom_id res chain seq x y z
N THR A 1 -9.05 5.29 9.37
CA THR A 1 -8.04 5.32 8.30
C THR A 1 -8.74 5.43 6.96
N LYS A 2 -8.34 6.39 6.12
CA LYS A 2 -8.78 6.51 4.73
C LYS A 2 -7.71 5.93 3.83
N VAL A 3 -8.12 5.40 2.71
CA VAL A 3 -7.25 4.74 1.75
C VAL A 3 -7.15 5.63 0.50
N ALA A 4 -5.93 5.94 0.07
CA ALA A 4 -5.74 6.83 -1.07
C ALA A 4 -5.40 6.05 -2.35
N ILE A 5 -4.12 5.84 -2.65
CA ILE A 5 -3.68 5.11 -3.85
C ILE A 5 -2.60 4.09 -3.52
N GLY A 6 -2.52 3.04 -4.34
CA GLY A 6 -1.54 1.97 -4.22
C GLY A 6 -0.97 1.54 -5.57
N PRO A 7 -0.20 2.41 -6.26
CA PRO A 7 0.37 2.05 -7.54
C PRO A 7 1.52 1.06 -7.40
N VAL A 8 1.78 0.34 -8.48
CA VAL A 8 2.98 -0.48 -8.63
C VAL A 8 4.19 0.41 -8.94
N THR A 9 5.36 -0.05 -8.53
CA THR A 9 6.66 0.55 -8.85
C THR A 9 7.51 -0.48 -9.60
N GLU A 10 8.71 -0.11 -10.03
CA GLU A 10 9.61 -1.01 -10.76
C GLU A 10 9.93 -2.30 -9.97
N THR A 11 10.06 -2.22 -8.66
CA THR A 11 10.45 -3.35 -7.80
C THR A 11 9.41 -3.74 -6.77
N GLY A 12 8.19 -3.18 -6.84
CA GLY A 12 7.17 -3.47 -5.85
C GLY A 12 5.97 -2.55 -5.93
N PHE A 13 5.59 -1.99 -4.81
CA PHE A 13 4.40 -1.14 -4.68
C PHE A 13 4.54 -0.17 -3.51
N PHE A 14 3.67 0.82 -3.47
CA PHE A 14 3.40 1.56 -2.24
C PHE A 14 1.89 1.72 -2.04
N TYR A 15 1.50 2.08 -0.83
CA TYR A 15 0.13 2.46 -0.54
C TYR A 15 0.07 3.65 0.42
N ASP A 16 -0.80 4.62 0.11
CA ASP A 16 -0.96 5.85 0.87
C ASP A 16 -2.20 5.79 1.76
N PHE A 17 -2.02 6.14 3.02
CA PHE A 17 -3.05 6.12 4.05
C PHE A 17 -3.16 7.49 4.74
N ASP A 18 -4.38 7.95 4.89
CA ASP A 18 -4.72 9.03 5.82
C ASP A 18 -5.24 8.39 7.11
N SER A 19 -4.44 8.45 8.16
CA SER A 19 -4.75 7.79 9.42
C SER A 19 -4.38 8.67 10.60
N SER A 20 -5.25 8.71 11.61
CA SER A 20 -4.96 9.34 12.90
C SER A 20 -3.92 8.57 13.72
N VAL A 21 -3.68 7.30 13.39
CA VAL A 21 -2.63 6.47 14.00
C VAL A 21 -1.37 6.58 13.16
N THR A 22 -0.25 6.95 13.78
CA THR A 22 1.05 6.95 13.10
C THR A 22 1.55 5.53 12.93
N PHE A 23 1.78 5.12 11.68
CA PHE A 23 2.39 3.83 11.40
C PHE A 23 3.88 3.85 11.72
N THR A 24 4.35 2.74 12.27
CA THR A 24 5.77 2.48 12.53
C THR A 24 6.17 1.13 11.96
N ARG A 25 7.45 0.85 11.87
CA ARG A 25 7.94 -0.47 11.45
C ARG A 25 7.48 -1.62 12.36
N ASP A 26 7.17 -1.32 13.62
CA ASP A 26 6.67 -2.33 14.57
C ASP A 26 5.28 -2.85 14.18
N HIS A 27 4.56 -2.13 13.33
CA HIS A 27 3.29 -2.60 12.78
C HIS A 27 3.46 -3.62 11.64
N PHE A 28 4.61 -3.63 10.96
CA PHE A 28 4.84 -4.48 9.78
C PHE A 28 4.62 -5.98 10.04
N PRO A 29 5.11 -6.58 11.14
CA PRO A 29 4.86 -8.00 11.39
C PRO A 29 3.37 -8.35 11.48
N LYS A 30 2.54 -7.45 12.04
CA LYS A 30 1.09 -7.64 12.13
C LYS A 30 0.43 -7.53 10.76
N ILE A 31 0.82 -6.53 9.97
CA ILE A 31 0.30 -6.32 8.61
C ILE A 31 0.67 -7.52 7.72
N ILE A 32 1.93 -7.94 7.72
CA ILE A 32 2.41 -9.10 6.95
C ILE A 32 1.67 -10.38 7.36
N LYS A 33 1.44 -10.59 8.65
CA LYS A 33 0.67 -11.74 9.14
C LYS A 33 -0.75 -11.75 8.56
N GLU A 34 -1.39 -10.58 8.51
CA GLU A 34 -2.75 -10.47 7.96
C GLU A 34 -2.75 -10.62 6.43
N MET A 35 -1.80 -10.03 5.72
CA MET A 35 -1.63 -10.24 4.28
C MET A 35 -1.47 -11.73 3.96
N ARG A 36 -0.61 -12.44 4.70
CA ARG A 36 -0.44 -13.90 4.55
C ARG A 36 -1.71 -14.69 4.84
N ARG A 37 -2.53 -14.24 5.80
CA ARG A 37 -3.82 -14.86 6.10
C ARG A 37 -4.78 -14.72 4.93
N ILE A 38 -4.85 -13.53 4.32
CA ILE A 38 -5.69 -13.25 3.14
C ILE A 38 -5.23 -14.10 1.95
N ILE A 39 -3.93 -14.18 1.69
CA ILE A 39 -3.35 -15.01 0.64
C ILE A 39 -3.77 -16.49 0.83
N LYS A 40 -3.59 -17.03 2.03
CA LYS A 40 -3.95 -18.42 2.35
C LYS A 40 -5.44 -18.70 2.27
N ALA A 41 -6.28 -17.69 2.42
CA ALA A 41 -7.73 -17.84 2.28
C ALA A 41 -8.16 -18.07 0.82
N ASN A 42 -7.27 -17.83 -0.15
CA ASN A 42 -7.50 -18.03 -1.57
C ASN A 42 -8.80 -17.38 -2.06
N LEU A 43 -8.98 -16.10 -1.70
CA LEU A 43 -10.18 -15.35 -2.05
C LEU A 43 -10.16 -14.97 -3.53
N PRO A 44 -11.29 -15.09 -4.24
CA PRO A 44 -11.37 -14.66 -5.63
C PRO A 44 -11.15 -13.15 -5.75
N ILE A 45 -10.55 -12.73 -6.86
CA ILE A 45 -10.42 -11.33 -7.24
C ILE A 45 -11.29 -11.11 -8.48
N VAL A 46 -12.36 -10.34 -8.31
CA VAL A 46 -13.41 -10.19 -9.31
C VAL A 46 -13.42 -8.77 -9.85
N ARG A 47 -13.30 -8.65 -11.17
CA ARG A 47 -13.39 -7.38 -11.89
C ARG A 47 -14.84 -7.05 -12.22
N GLU A 48 -15.25 -5.81 -11.98
CA GLU A 48 -16.55 -5.29 -12.39
C GLU A 48 -16.38 -3.96 -13.13
N VAL A 49 -17.17 -3.78 -14.19
CA VAL A 49 -17.31 -2.48 -14.87
C VAL A 49 -18.48 -1.74 -14.24
N VAL A 50 -18.26 -0.50 -13.86
CA VAL A 50 -19.26 0.33 -13.14
C VAL A 50 -19.49 1.66 -13.83
N SER A 51 -20.67 2.23 -13.67
CA SER A 51 -20.91 3.60 -14.11
C SER A 51 -20.30 4.61 -13.12
N LYS A 52 -19.82 5.75 -13.65
CA LYS A 52 -19.25 6.84 -12.84
C LYS A 52 -20.24 7.35 -11.78
N ALA A 53 -21.52 7.41 -12.14
CA ALA A 53 -22.56 7.91 -11.25
C ALA A 53 -22.84 6.98 -10.07
N GLU A 54 -22.98 5.66 -10.33
CA GLU A 54 -23.22 4.66 -9.29
C GLU A 54 -22.06 4.57 -8.31
N ILE A 55 -20.83 4.42 -8.85
CA ILE A 55 -19.65 4.27 -7.99
C ILE A 55 -19.35 5.54 -7.20
N LYS A 56 -19.68 6.74 -7.74
CA LYS A 56 -19.52 8.01 -7.03
C LYS A 56 -20.39 8.09 -5.78
N ALA A 57 -21.65 7.65 -5.89
CA ALA A 57 -22.56 7.61 -4.75
C ALA A 57 -22.06 6.64 -3.67
N GLU A 58 -21.62 5.45 -4.08
CA GLU A 58 -21.10 4.44 -3.17
C GLU A 58 -19.82 4.91 -2.43
N ILE A 59 -18.87 5.53 -3.14
CA ILE A 59 -17.64 6.08 -2.54
C ILE A 59 -17.98 7.22 -1.58
N ALA A 60 -18.97 8.07 -1.90
CA ALA A 60 -19.40 9.14 -1.03
C ALA A 60 -20.00 8.59 0.29
N ASP A 61 -20.82 7.55 0.21
CA ASP A 61 -21.40 6.88 1.39
C ASP A 61 -20.34 6.20 2.27
N LEU A 62 -19.24 5.72 1.65
CA LEU A 62 -18.11 5.17 2.38
C LEU A 62 -17.23 6.24 3.05
N GLY A 63 -17.38 7.50 2.63
CA GLY A 63 -16.59 8.60 3.16
C GLY A 63 -15.11 8.57 2.75
N GLU A 64 -14.80 8.12 1.53
CA GLU A 64 -13.45 8.00 0.97
C GLU A 64 -13.13 9.18 0.01
N PRO A 65 -12.70 10.36 0.55
CA PRO A 65 -12.56 11.58 -0.24
C PRO A 65 -11.48 11.47 -1.34
N TYR A 66 -10.41 10.74 -1.09
CA TYR A 66 -9.33 10.56 -2.06
C TYR A 66 -9.80 9.78 -3.28
N LYS A 67 -10.64 8.76 -3.08
CA LYS A 67 -11.25 7.98 -4.17
C LYS A 67 -12.25 8.82 -4.98
N LEU A 68 -12.99 9.71 -4.35
CA LEU A 68 -13.84 10.66 -5.06
C LEU A 68 -13.02 11.58 -5.96
N GLU A 69 -11.93 12.14 -5.46
CA GLU A 69 -11.05 13.00 -6.25
C GLU A 69 -10.39 12.27 -7.43
N ILE A 70 -10.01 10.99 -7.23
CA ILE A 70 -9.51 10.13 -8.31
C ILE A 70 -10.59 9.92 -9.35
N LEU A 71 -11.79 9.52 -8.92
CA LEU A 71 -12.92 9.26 -9.82
C LEU A 71 -13.29 10.50 -10.66
N ASP A 72 -13.28 11.69 -10.04
CA ASP A 72 -13.59 12.94 -10.72
C ASP A 72 -12.50 13.33 -11.74
N SER A 73 -11.26 12.84 -11.58
CA SER A 73 -10.17 13.06 -12.53
C SER A 73 -10.23 12.13 -13.76
N ILE A 74 -11.05 11.08 -13.73
CA ILE A 74 -11.23 10.18 -14.88
C ILE A 74 -12.09 10.89 -15.93
N PRO A 75 -11.63 11.01 -17.19
CA PRO A 75 -12.41 11.63 -18.27
C PRO A 75 -13.75 10.93 -18.49
N ASP A 76 -14.74 11.70 -18.94
CA ASP A 76 -16.04 11.14 -19.26
C ASP A 76 -15.94 10.23 -20.51
N GLY A 77 -16.60 9.06 -20.41
CA GLY A 77 -16.57 8.04 -21.47
C GLY A 77 -15.48 6.97 -21.29
N GLU A 78 -14.57 7.14 -20.33
CA GLU A 78 -13.63 6.07 -19.97
C GLU A 78 -14.31 4.96 -19.17
N ILE A 79 -13.82 3.73 -19.37
CA ILE A 79 -14.31 2.54 -18.65
C ILE A 79 -13.76 2.58 -17.23
N ILE A 80 -14.67 2.65 -16.27
CA ILE A 80 -14.31 2.60 -14.85
C ILE A 80 -14.48 1.16 -14.37
N THR A 81 -13.45 0.66 -13.70
CA THR A 81 -13.47 -0.70 -13.13
C THR A 81 -13.13 -0.68 -11.66
N ARG A 82 -13.76 -1.59 -10.93
CA ARG A 82 -13.40 -1.94 -9.56
C ARG A 82 -13.05 -3.41 -9.46
N TYR A 83 -12.23 -3.74 -8.49
CA TYR A 83 -11.85 -5.11 -8.18
C TYR A 83 -12.22 -5.43 -6.76
N PHE A 84 -12.89 -6.57 -6.60
CA PHE A 84 -13.25 -7.13 -5.31
C PHE A 84 -12.26 -8.19 -4.87
N ILE A 85 -11.96 -8.23 -3.58
CA ILE A 85 -11.32 -9.38 -2.93
C ILE A 85 -12.39 -10.07 -2.09
N GLY A 86 -12.78 -11.29 -2.48
CA GLY A 86 -13.91 -12.02 -1.92
C GLY A 86 -15.12 -12.05 -2.85
N SER A 87 -16.27 -12.49 -2.36
CA SER A 87 -17.49 -12.56 -3.16
C SER A 87 -18.26 -11.24 -3.15
N PRO A 88 -18.63 -10.67 -4.30
CA PRO A 88 -19.49 -9.49 -4.38
C PRO A 88 -20.85 -9.67 -3.69
N ASP A 89 -21.36 -10.91 -3.66
CA ASP A 89 -22.66 -11.25 -3.08
C ASP A 89 -22.66 -11.30 -1.53
N SER A 90 -21.52 -11.20 -0.88
CA SER A 90 -21.43 -11.22 0.59
C SER A 90 -21.82 -9.90 1.28
N GLY A 91 -22.22 -8.90 0.53
CA GLY A 91 -23.19 -7.85 0.90
C GLY A 91 -22.77 -6.83 1.94
N LYS A 92 -21.54 -6.71 2.43
CA LYS A 92 -21.11 -5.57 3.23
C LYS A 92 -19.63 -5.27 3.04
N GLN A 93 -19.36 -4.16 2.39
CA GLN A 93 -18.04 -3.55 2.45
C GLN A 93 -17.75 -3.12 3.90
N ILE A 94 -16.56 -3.46 4.39
CA ILE A 94 -16.10 -2.97 5.67
C ILE A 94 -15.78 -1.49 5.50
N LYS A 95 -16.57 -0.62 6.14
CA LYS A 95 -16.18 0.78 6.29
C LYS A 95 -14.83 0.82 6.98
N SER A 96 -13.91 1.59 6.45
CA SER A 96 -12.58 1.82 7.03
C SER A 96 -12.60 2.50 8.41
N ASP A 97 -13.77 2.87 8.90
CA ASP A 97 -14.03 3.51 10.19
C ASP A 97 -14.10 2.51 11.35
N VAL A 98 -13.28 1.47 11.37
CA VAL A 98 -13.02 0.81 12.64
C VAL A 98 -12.18 1.78 13.45
N ALA A 99 -12.85 2.47 14.39
CA ALA A 99 -12.18 3.25 15.42
C ALA A 99 -11.19 2.31 16.14
N VAL A 100 -9.92 2.43 15.79
CA VAL A 100 -8.86 1.70 16.48
C VAL A 100 -8.65 2.42 17.78
N GLU A 101 -9.21 1.89 18.86
CA GLU A 101 -8.82 2.28 20.22
C GLU A 101 -7.28 2.16 20.31
N PRO A 102 -6.57 3.20 20.81
CA PRO A 102 -5.11 3.24 20.79
C PRO A 102 -4.42 2.07 21.50
N SER A 103 -5.13 1.34 22.34
CA SER A 103 -4.58 0.25 23.16
C SER A 103 -4.70 -1.14 22.53
N LEU A 104 -5.47 -1.29 21.48
CA LEU A 104 -5.76 -2.58 20.86
C LEU A 104 -5.63 -2.45 19.35
N LEU A 105 -4.42 -2.63 18.81
CA LEU A 105 -4.24 -3.08 17.44
C LEU A 105 -4.80 -4.51 17.35
N SER A 106 -6.12 -4.63 17.50
CA SER A 106 -6.80 -5.81 17.02
C SER A 106 -6.49 -5.91 15.53
N PRO A 107 -6.04 -7.07 15.03
CA PRO A 107 -5.86 -7.25 13.61
C PRO A 107 -7.17 -6.83 12.95
N ILE A 108 -7.10 -6.10 11.83
CA ILE A 108 -8.25 -5.94 10.95
C ILE A 108 -8.62 -7.35 10.52
N VAL A 109 -9.51 -7.96 11.27
CA VAL A 109 -10.05 -9.26 10.93
C VAL A 109 -11.06 -8.98 9.83
N ILE A 110 -10.62 -9.09 8.58
CA ILE A 110 -11.54 -9.20 7.46
C ILE A 110 -12.24 -10.55 7.66
N PRO A 111 -13.54 -10.58 8.03
CA PRO A 111 -14.24 -11.84 8.13
C PRO A 111 -14.13 -12.60 6.81
N PRO A 112 -14.06 -13.93 6.81
CA PRO A 112 -13.90 -14.73 5.59
C PRO A 112 -15.00 -14.54 4.52
N GLN A 113 -16.03 -13.77 4.83
CA GLN A 113 -17.16 -13.43 3.95
C GLN A 113 -17.26 -11.93 3.63
N SER A 114 -16.33 -11.08 4.10
CA SER A 114 -16.39 -9.65 3.80
C SER A 114 -15.65 -9.33 2.52
N THR A 115 -16.31 -8.57 1.68
CA THR A 115 -15.80 -8.09 0.41
C THR A 115 -15.13 -6.74 0.61
N TRP A 116 -13.87 -6.63 0.23
CA TRP A 116 -13.19 -5.35 0.06
C TRP A 116 -13.02 -5.06 -1.43
N TRP A 117 -13.15 -3.81 -1.84
CA TRP A 117 -12.93 -3.44 -3.22
C TRP A 117 -12.21 -2.09 -3.36
N ASP A 118 -11.56 -1.90 -4.50
CA ASP A 118 -10.96 -0.64 -4.88
C ASP A 118 -11.11 -0.37 -6.37
N LEU A 119 -11.00 0.92 -6.74
CA LEU A 119 -10.91 1.35 -8.13
C LEU A 119 -9.54 0.96 -8.68
N CYS A 120 -9.52 0.22 -9.77
CA CYS A 120 -8.27 -0.16 -10.42
C CYS A 120 -8.51 -0.49 -11.90
N ALA A 121 -7.55 -0.12 -12.75
CA ALA A 121 -7.56 -0.50 -14.15
C ALA A 121 -7.11 -1.95 -14.38
N GLY A 122 -6.41 -2.56 -13.42
CA GLY A 122 -5.82 -3.90 -13.54
C GLY A 122 -4.51 -3.92 -14.34
N PRO A 123 -4.04 -5.10 -14.74
CA PRO A 123 -4.60 -6.42 -14.42
C PRO A 123 -4.34 -6.85 -12.98
N HIS A 124 -5.07 -7.85 -12.52
CA HIS A 124 -4.87 -8.54 -11.25
C HIS A 124 -4.85 -10.05 -11.45
N VAL A 125 -4.29 -10.78 -10.47
CA VAL A 125 -4.42 -12.25 -10.39
C VAL A 125 -5.89 -12.64 -10.17
N ASN A 126 -6.27 -13.89 -10.47
CA ASN A 126 -7.67 -14.32 -10.33
C ASN A 126 -8.07 -14.62 -8.89
N SER A 127 -7.08 -14.90 -8.03
CA SER A 127 -7.31 -15.12 -6.60
C SER A 127 -6.08 -14.72 -5.78
N THR A 128 -6.32 -14.44 -4.50
CA THR A 128 -5.22 -14.14 -3.57
C THR A 128 -4.26 -15.32 -3.39
N GLY A 129 -4.74 -16.55 -3.62
CA GLY A 129 -3.93 -17.78 -3.50
C GLY A 129 -2.89 -17.96 -4.60
N GLU A 130 -2.93 -17.18 -5.68
CA GLU A 130 -1.89 -17.19 -6.72
C GLU A 130 -0.60 -16.47 -6.26
N ILE A 131 -0.66 -15.72 -5.17
CA ILE A 131 0.48 -15.02 -4.59
C ILE A 131 1.17 -15.93 -3.60
N ASP A 132 2.50 -16.11 -3.70
CA ASP A 132 3.25 -16.83 -2.67
C ASP A 132 3.35 -15.96 -1.40
N PRO A 133 2.93 -16.48 -0.23
CA PRO A 133 2.96 -15.74 1.02
C PRO A 133 4.36 -15.35 1.51
N ASN A 134 5.41 -15.86 0.87
CA ASN A 134 6.81 -15.57 1.20
C ASN A 134 7.52 -14.76 0.11
N SER A 135 6.83 -14.34 -0.95
CA SER A 135 7.40 -13.60 -2.08
C SER A 135 7.24 -12.08 -1.99
N PHE A 136 6.79 -11.55 -0.86
CA PHE A 136 6.66 -10.10 -0.64
C PHE A 136 7.24 -9.66 0.72
N ALA A 137 7.60 -8.38 0.81
CA ALA A 137 8.03 -7.74 2.04
C ALA A 137 7.55 -6.30 2.13
N LEU A 138 7.31 -5.79 3.35
CA LEU A 138 7.16 -4.37 3.60
C LEU A 138 8.53 -3.80 3.93
N GLU A 139 8.88 -2.66 3.34
CA GLU A 139 10.24 -2.13 3.35
C GLU A 139 10.42 -0.90 4.21
N SER A 140 9.60 0.12 3.97
CA SER A 140 9.77 1.42 4.62
C SER A 140 8.47 2.20 4.75
N LEU A 141 8.55 3.25 5.56
CA LEU A 141 7.50 4.24 5.77
C LEU A 141 8.04 5.61 5.38
N ALA A 142 7.21 6.42 4.76
CA ALA A 142 7.50 7.82 4.46
C ALA A 142 6.23 8.67 4.58
N GLY A 143 6.40 9.98 4.77
CA GLY A 143 5.35 10.96 4.53
C GLY A 143 5.29 11.30 3.03
N ALA A 144 4.09 11.48 2.49
CA ALA A 144 3.91 11.91 1.11
C ALA A 144 2.69 12.84 1.02
N TYR A 145 2.88 14.04 0.49
CA TYR A 145 1.73 14.92 0.24
C TYR A 145 0.82 14.34 -0.85
N TRP A 146 -0.48 14.44 -0.63
CA TRP A 146 -1.46 13.98 -1.61
C TRP A 146 -1.21 14.61 -2.97
N ARG A 147 -1.01 13.78 -3.99
CA ARG A 147 -0.63 14.18 -5.38
C ARG A 147 0.64 15.05 -5.46
N GLY A 148 1.52 14.99 -4.47
CA GLY A 148 2.75 15.78 -4.45
C GLY A 148 2.55 17.27 -4.16
N ASP A 149 1.38 17.67 -3.72
CA ASP A 149 1.00 19.06 -3.44
C ASP A 149 1.16 19.34 -1.95
N GLU A 150 2.12 20.20 -1.58
CA GLU A 150 2.44 20.56 -0.19
C GLU A 150 1.28 21.28 0.55
N THR A 151 0.30 21.80 -0.19
CA THR A 151 -0.90 22.43 0.38
C THR A 151 -1.96 21.42 0.80
N LYS A 152 -1.79 20.16 0.40
CA LYS A 152 -2.71 19.05 0.67
C LYS A 152 -2.24 18.23 1.89
N PRO A 153 -3.12 17.36 2.45
CA PRO A 153 -2.76 16.51 3.58
C PRO A 153 -1.53 15.66 3.30
N MET A 154 -0.68 15.54 4.32
CA MET A 154 0.42 14.59 4.32
C MET A 154 -0.10 13.21 4.71
N LEU A 155 0.04 12.25 3.81
CA LEU A 155 -0.34 10.86 3.96
C LEU A 155 0.82 10.02 4.46
N GLN A 156 0.51 8.88 5.05
CA GLN A 156 1.49 7.90 5.47
C GLN A 156 1.64 6.84 4.36
N ARG A 157 2.81 6.78 3.77
CA ARG A 157 3.14 5.87 2.67
C ARG A 157 3.88 4.65 3.19
N ILE A 158 3.34 3.47 2.91
CA ILE A 158 4.00 2.19 3.16
C ILE A 158 4.55 1.68 1.84
N TYR A 159 5.86 1.44 1.77
CA TYR A 159 6.50 0.79 0.64
C TYR A 159 6.60 -0.71 0.89
N GLY A 160 6.37 -1.47 -0.16
CA GLY A 160 6.57 -2.90 -0.19
C GLY A 160 7.17 -3.36 -1.50
N THR A 161 7.69 -4.57 -1.49
CA THR A 161 8.18 -5.26 -2.68
C THR A 161 7.47 -6.59 -2.82
N ALA A 162 7.22 -7.01 -4.05
CA ALA A 162 6.58 -8.28 -4.37
C ALA A 162 7.24 -8.90 -5.60
N TRP A 163 7.44 -10.20 -5.54
CA TRP A 163 8.18 -10.97 -6.52
C TRP A 163 7.40 -12.24 -6.87
N GLU A 164 7.73 -12.85 -7.98
CA GLU A 164 7.10 -14.07 -8.43
C GLU A 164 7.42 -15.26 -7.52
N THR A 165 8.66 -15.30 -7.01
CA THR A 165 9.12 -16.37 -6.10
C THR A 165 9.86 -15.83 -4.86
N PRO A 166 9.89 -16.61 -3.76
CA PRO A 166 10.66 -16.25 -2.57
C PRO A 166 12.17 -16.10 -2.84
N GLU A 167 12.73 -16.85 -3.80
CA GLU A 167 14.14 -16.78 -4.17
C GLU A 167 14.46 -15.44 -4.83
N GLN A 168 13.58 -14.94 -5.70
CA GLN A 168 13.72 -13.61 -6.31
C GLN A 168 13.68 -12.51 -5.25
N LEU A 169 12.75 -12.60 -4.29
CA LEU A 169 12.71 -11.68 -3.16
C LEU A 169 14.00 -11.71 -2.36
N ALA A 170 14.50 -12.91 -2.02
CA ALA A 170 15.74 -13.06 -1.27
C ALA A 170 16.95 -12.47 -2.01
N ALA A 171 17.05 -12.71 -3.32
CA ALA A 171 18.08 -12.12 -4.17
C ALA A 171 18.03 -10.58 -4.17
N TYR A 172 16.84 -10.02 -4.32
CA TYR A 172 16.62 -8.56 -4.27
C TYR A 172 17.04 -7.97 -2.92
N LEU A 173 16.58 -8.56 -1.82
CA LEU A 173 16.93 -8.08 -0.48
C LEU A 173 18.43 -8.15 -0.21
N THR A 174 19.09 -9.21 -0.67
CA THR A 174 20.55 -9.36 -0.57
C THR A 174 21.27 -8.28 -1.37
N GLN A 175 20.85 -8.06 -2.62
CA GLN A 175 21.43 -7.00 -3.47
C GLN A 175 21.26 -5.60 -2.84
N LYS A 176 20.08 -5.33 -2.27
CA LYS A 176 19.79 -4.07 -1.59
C LYS A 176 20.67 -3.88 -0.34
N GLU A 177 20.84 -4.92 0.45
CA GLU A 177 21.72 -4.89 1.63
C GLU A 177 23.19 -4.66 1.23
N GLU A 178 23.66 -5.33 0.18
CA GLU A 178 25.00 -5.12 -0.36
C GLU A 178 25.18 -3.70 -0.90
N ALA A 179 24.18 -3.14 -1.60
CA ALA A 179 24.23 -1.76 -2.08
C ALA A 179 24.35 -0.76 -0.92
N LEU A 180 23.59 -0.98 0.18
CA LEU A 180 23.69 -0.17 1.40
C LEU A 180 25.07 -0.29 2.08
N LYS A 181 25.69 -1.47 2.07
CA LYS A 181 27.06 -1.66 2.58
C LYS A 181 28.11 -0.97 1.72
N ARG A 182 27.87 -0.83 0.41
CA ARG A 182 28.77 -0.14 -0.56
C ARG A 182 28.50 1.36 -0.66
N ASP A 183 27.57 1.92 0.09
CA ASP A 183 27.30 3.35 0.07
C ASP A 183 28.57 4.11 0.43
N HIS A 184 29.14 4.81 -0.57
CA HIS A 184 30.40 5.54 -0.46
C HIS A 184 30.37 6.60 0.64
N ARG A 185 29.21 7.14 1.00
CA ARG A 185 29.05 8.11 2.08
C ARG A 185 29.37 7.46 3.43
N LYS A 186 28.85 6.24 3.65
CA LYS A 186 29.12 5.47 4.86
C LYS A 186 30.58 5.00 4.91
N LEU A 187 31.03 4.38 3.84
CA LEU A 187 32.42 3.91 3.70
C LEU A 187 33.42 5.06 3.83
N GLY A 188 33.13 6.21 3.22
CA GLY A 188 33.99 7.38 3.30
C GLY A 188 34.16 7.90 4.72
N GLN A 189 33.09 7.90 5.53
CA GLN A 189 33.14 8.28 6.94
C GLN A 189 33.88 7.23 7.80
N GLU A 190 33.56 5.94 7.62
CA GLU A 190 34.18 4.83 8.36
C GLU A 190 35.69 4.73 8.08
N LEU A 191 36.07 4.90 6.82
CA LEU A 191 37.48 4.88 6.39
C LEU A 191 38.19 6.23 6.52
N LYS A 192 37.50 7.27 7.04
CA LYS A 192 38.02 8.64 7.21
C LYS A 192 38.59 9.25 5.91
N LEU A 193 38.01 8.89 4.76
CA LEU A 193 38.44 9.40 3.45
C LEU A 193 37.98 10.85 3.25
N PHE A 194 36.93 11.29 3.91
CA PHE A 194 36.47 12.69 3.97
C PHE A 194 35.78 12.96 5.30
N SER A 195 35.76 14.21 5.72
CA SER A 195 35.00 14.69 6.86
C SER A 195 34.20 15.93 6.47
N ILE A 196 32.99 16.04 7.02
CA ILE A 196 32.21 17.28 6.89
C ILE A 196 32.79 18.26 7.88
N GLN A 197 33.34 19.38 7.39
CA GLN A 197 33.86 20.45 8.19
C GLN A 197 32.78 21.52 8.27
N GLU A 198 32.12 21.68 9.43
CA GLU A 198 31.05 22.66 9.63
C GLU A 198 31.54 24.10 9.45
N ASP A 199 32.83 24.35 9.77
CA ASP A 199 33.45 25.68 9.69
C ASP A 199 33.85 26.07 8.24
N ALA A 200 33.79 25.15 7.26
CA ALA A 200 34.22 25.43 5.90
C ALA A 200 33.10 25.99 5.00
N GLY A 201 31.86 26.08 5.50
CA GLY A 201 30.71 26.48 4.72
C GLY A 201 30.26 25.39 3.74
N GLY A 202 29.01 25.50 3.25
CA GLY A 202 28.50 24.59 2.23
C GLY A 202 29.22 24.83 0.91
N GLY A 203 30.13 23.91 0.57
CA GLY A 203 30.79 23.84 -0.74
C GLY A 203 29.96 23.03 -1.72
#